data_84ac6205d4a314a384234a1c6118f0b9
#
_entry.id   84ac6205d4a314a384234a1c6118f0b9
#
_cell.length_a   1.000
_cell.length_b   1.000
_cell.length_c   1.000
_cell.angle_alpha   90.00
_cell.angle_beta   90.00
_cell.angle_gamma   90.00
#
_symmetry.space_group_name_H-M   'P 1'
#
loop_
_entity.id
_entity.type
_entity.pdbx_description
1 polymer ?
#
loop_
_entity_poly.entity_id
_entity_poly.type
_entity_poly.pdbx_seq_one_letter_code
_entity_poly.pdbx_strand_id
1 'polypeptide(L)'
;MRADGVVAYNMPQGEERGPEVDLFDFTYDGKVTETYLSGGLGQLMDGVEGNSNFRFDPDNSGRKGYDWVGWRNDSAAAAAGDVRRRRPPIRIVFQFDRVRNFSAVWFHSNNLFSKDIRAFRKAVLYFSVGPPTAGYQSRPVVYEYMRDRVIEFARNVIIPIPHRIGRTVRADLYFDAKWLMISEVRFESGT
;
A
#
# COMPACT_ATOMS: atom_id res chain seq x y z
N MET A 1 17.67 -12.68 -3.37
CA MET A 1 17.59 -11.58 -4.36
C MET A 1 16.12 -11.36 -4.61
N ARG A 2 15.55 -10.24 -4.18
CA ARG A 2 14.12 -9.97 -4.36
C ARG A 2 13.83 -9.80 -5.85
N ALA A 3 12.83 -10.53 -6.35
CA ALA A 3 12.57 -10.65 -7.80
C ALA A 3 12.24 -9.33 -8.49
N ASP A 4 11.73 -8.36 -7.74
CA ASP A 4 11.15 -7.13 -8.30
C ASP A 4 12.14 -5.97 -8.41
N GLY A 5 13.35 -6.09 -7.84
CA GLY A 5 14.39 -5.05 -7.88
C GLY A 5 14.08 -3.80 -7.03
N VAL A 6 13.07 -3.84 -6.18
CA VAL A 6 12.79 -2.77 -5.22
C VAL A 6 13.85 -2.79 -4.12
N VAL A 7 14.43 -1.62 -3.85
CA VAL A 7 15.46 -1.45 -2.81
C VAL A 7 14.95 -0.74 -1.57
N ALA A 8 13.88 0.04 -1.71
CA ALA A 8 13.22 0.71 -0.59
C ALA A 8 11.81 1.13 -0.96
N TYR A 9 10.95 1.30 0.04
CA TYR A 9 9.71 2.09 -0.08
C TYR A 9 9.55 3.05 1.09
N ASN A 10 8.91 4.18 0.81
CA ASN A 10 8.59 5.20 1.80
C ASN A 10 7.08 5.36 1.85
N MET A 11 6.51 5.36 3.06
CA MET A 11 5.06 5.47 3.26
C MET A 11 4.71 5.93 4.68
N PRO A 12 3.48 6.41 4.92
CA PRO A 12 3.00 6.54 6.29
C PRO A 12 3.03 5.18 7.00
N GLN A 13 3.42 5.16 8.28
CA GLN A 13 3.28 3.95 9.10
C GLN A 13 1.81 3.57 9.21
N GLY A 14 1.52 2.29 9.32
CA GLY A 14 0.20 1.78 9.61
C GLY A 14 -0.32 2.24 10.97
N GLU A 15 -1.57 1.94 11.28
CA GLU A 15 -2.28 2.46 12.46
C GLU A 15 -2.89 1.33 13.30
N GLU A 16 -3.14 1.60 14.56
CA GLU A 16 -3.86 0.69 15.45
C GLU A 16 -5.36 0.62 15.09
N ARG A 17 -5.89 -0.60 15.12
CA ARG A 17 -7.30 -0.86 14.96
C ARG A 17 -7.90 -1.45 16.24
N GLY A 18 -8.12 -0.61 17.23
CA GLY A 18 -8.58 -1.02 18.55
C GLY A 18 -7.49 -1.69 19.39
N PRO A 19 -7.81 -2.20 20.57
CA PRO A 19 -6.81 -2.56 21.56
C PRO A 19 -6.00 -3.83 21.27
N GLU A 20 -6.41 -4.62 20.26
CA GLU A 20 -5.79 -5.92 19.99
C GLU A 20 -5.22 -6.07 18.57
N VAL A 21 -5.37 -5.07 17.74
CA VAL A 21 -4.97 -5.16 16.32
C VAL A 21 -4.10 -3.97 15.94
N ASP A 22 -2.82 -4.28 15.72
CA ASP A 22 -1.84 -3.32 15.24
C ASP A 22 -1.55 -3.60 13.78
N LEU A 23 -1.86 -2.64 12.93
CA LEU A 23 -1.68 -2.75 11.47
C LEU A 23 -0.42 -1.99 11.03
N PHE A 24 0.66 -2.16 11.79
CA PHE A 24 1.97 -1.56 11.49
C PHE A 24 2.80 -2.45 10.57
N ASP A 25 3.73 -1.84 9.87
CA ASP A 25 4.82 -2.58 9.23
C ASP A 25 5.91 -2.89 10.27
N PHE A 26 5.83 -4.06 10.88
CA PHE A 26 6.69 -4.46 12.00
C PHE A 26 8.11 -4.89 11.57
N THR A 27 8.28 -5.31 10.32
CA THR A 27 9.56 -5.82 9.82
C THR A 27 10.36 -4.79 9.02
N TYR A 28 9.87 -3.55 9.00
CA TYR A 28 10.53 -2.48 8.24
C TYR A 28 11.96 -2.23 8.72
N ASP A 29 12.92 -2.34 7.83
CA ASP A 29 14.36 -2.29 8.14
C ASP A 29 15.00 -0.90 7.92
N GLY A 30 14.22 0.08 7.47
CA GLY A 30 14.68 1.46 7.28
C GLY A 30 14.45 2.35 8.50
N LYS A 31 14.44 3.66 8.26
CA LYS A 31 14.15 4.66 9.28
C LYS A 31 12.65 4.66 9.60
N VAL A 32 12.32 4.45 10.87
CA VAL A 32 10.96 4.48 11.40
C VAL A 32 10.81 5.70 12.30
N THR A 33 9.87 6.58 11.97
CA THR A 33 9.35 7.60 12.88
C THR A 33 7.96 7.17 13.35
N GLU A 34 7.35 7.87 14.30
CA GLU A 34 6.01 7.53 14.80
C GLU A 34 4.97 7.41 13.67
N THR A 35 5.11 8.21 12.64
CA THR A 35 4.10 8.34 11.57
C THR A 35 4.60 8.02 10.18
N TYR A 36 5.90 7.75 9.97
CA TYR A 36 6.46 7.60 8.64
C TYR A 36 7.64 6.63 8.56
N LEU A 37 7.68 5.87 7.46
CA LEU A 37 8.72 4.89 7.12
C LEU A 37 9.51 5.37 5.91
N SER A 38 10.85 5.29 5.94
CA SER A 38 11.68 5.73 4.83
C SER A 38 12.99 4.95 4.70
N GLY A 39 13.39 4.69 3.46
CA GLY A 39 14.69 4.15 3.09
C GLY A 39 14.89 2.67 3.39
N GLY A 40 13.82 1.89 3.57
CA GLY A 40 13.91 0.46 3.85
C GLY A 40 12.82 -0.36 3.19
N LEU A 41 12.77 -1.61 3.54
CA LEU A 41 11.80 -2.61 3.10
C LEU A 41 11.21 -3.31 4.32
N GLY A 42 10.00 -3.84 4.16
CA GLY A 42 9.31 -4.56 5.23
C GLY A 42 8.22 -5.47 4.68
N GLN A 43 7.08 -5.53 5.39
CA GLN A 43 6.02 -6.50 5.15
C GLN A 43 5.37 -6.39 3.77
N LEU A 44 5.31 -5.19 3.17
CA LEU A 44 4.69 -5.03 1.84
C LEU A 44 5.43 -5.78 0.73
N MET A 45 6.63 -6.27 0.98
CA MET A 45 7.47 -6.92 -0.03
C MET A 45 8.23 -8.14 0.51
N ASP A 46 7.66 -8.83 1.49
CA ASP A 46 8.24 -10.03 2.11
C ASP A 46 7.79 -11.34 1.44
N GLY A 47 6.82 -11.28 0.52
CA GLY A 47 6.27 -12.43 -0.19
C GLY A 47 5.12 -13.11 0.55
N VAL A 48 4.62 -12.54 1.65
CA VAL A 48 3.52 -13.08 2.44
C VAL A 48 2.22 -12.34 2.15
N GLU A 49 1.24 -13.07 1.66
CA GLU A 49 -0.12 -12.54 1.49
C GLU A 49 -0.93 -12.78 2.76
N GLY A 50 -1.52 -11.72 3.30
CA GLY A 50 -2.38 -11.80 4.47
C GLY A 50 -3.69 -12.53 4.19
N ASN A 51 -4.26 -13.15 5.22
CA ASN A 51 -5.55 -13.82 5.17
C ASN A 51 -6.70 -12.85 4.89
N SER A 52 -7.74 -13.32 4.19
CA SER A 52 -8.96 -12.54 3.94
C SER A 52 -9.60 -12.05 5.22
N ASN A 53 -9.61 -12.86 6.27
CA ASN A 53 -9.92 -12.42 7.62
C ASN A 53 -8.62 -12.12 8.37
N PHE A 54 -8.31 -10.85 8.52
CA PHE A 54 -7.07 -10.37 9.16
C PHE A 54 -6.88 -10.85 10.61
N ARG A 55 -7.92 -11.36 11.25
CA ARG A 55 -7.84 -11.91 12.62
C ARG A 55 -7.24 -13.30 12.69
N PHE A 56 -7.10 -13.98 11.57
CA PHE A 56 -6.56 -15.33 11.44
C PHE A 56 -5.19 -15.33 10.75
N ASP A 57 -4.34 -14.38 11.10
CA ASP A 57 -2.99 -14.36 10.59
C ASP A 57 -2.20 -15.61 11.02
N PRO A 58 -1.38 -16.18 10.15
CA PRO A 58 -0.57 -17.35 10.47
C PRO A 58 0.58 -17.04 11.42
N ASP A 59 0.86 -15.78 11.70
CA ASP A 59 1.91 -15.39 12.63
C ASP A 59 1.57 -15.81 14.07
N ASN A 60 2.49 -16.57 14.67
CA ASN A 60 2.38 -17.07 16.04
C ASN A 60 2.73 -16.02 17.13
N SER A 61 2.91 -14.76 16.75
CA SER A 61 3.22 -13.67 17.70
C SER A 61 2.06 -13.37 18.67
N GLY A 62 0.87 -13.90 18.39
CA GLY A 62 -0.36 -13.60 19.13
C GLY A 62 -1.00 -12.27 18.75
N ARG A 63 -0.45 -11.55 17.78
CA ARG A 63 -0.99 -10.30 17.26
C ARG A 63 -1.95 -10.56 16.11
N LYS A 64 -3.14 -10.01 16.20
CA LYS A 64 -4.10 -10.04 15.11
C LYS A 64 -3.75 -8.95 14.09
N GLY A 65 -3.83 -9.28 12.81
CA GLY A 65 -3.55 -8.33 11.74
C GLY A 65 -2.07 -8.14 11.40
N TYR A 66 -1.18 -8.98 11.91
CA TYR A 66 0.26 -8.85 11.72
C TYR A 66 0.68 -8.81 10.25
N ASP A 67 0.06 -9.62 9.39
CA ASP A 67 0.40 -9.66 7.95
C ASP A 67 -0.13 -8.46 7.17
N TRP A 68 -0.92 -7.60 7.79
CA TRP A 68 -1.55 -6.46 7.15
C TRP A 68 -0.97 -5.13 7.64
N VAL A 69 -0.69 -4.23 6.70
CA VAL A 69 -0.46 -2.82 7.00
C VAL A 69 -1.72 -2.05 6.67
N GLY A 70 -2.25 -1.30 7.62
CA GLY A 70 -3.55 -0.65 7.48
C GLY A 70 -3.56 0.81 7.92
N TRP A 71 -4.39 1.59 7.23
CA TRP A 71 -4.58 3.03 7.50
C TRP A 71 -6.07 3.35 7.61
N ARG A 72 -6.39 4.28 8.51
CA ARG A 72 -7.77 4.73 8.76
C ARG A 72 -8.04 6.05 8.06
N ASN A 73 -9.21 6.16 7.43
CA ASN A 73 -9.60 7.35 6.65
C ASN A 73 -9.85 8.61 7.49
N ASP A 74 -10.16 8.46 8.78
CA ASP A 74 -10.59 9.54 9.68
C ASP A 74 -9.54 9.94 10.74
N SER A 75 -8.32 9.37 10.70
CA SER A 75 -7.37 9.42 11.80
C SER A 75 -6.82 10.79 12.15
N ALA A 76 -6.73 11.73 11.21
CA ALA A 76 -6.16 13.05 11.49
C ALA A 76 -7.17 14.21 11.38
N ALA A 77 -8.11 14.14 10.43
CA ALA A 77 -9.02 15.24 10.14
C ALA A 77 -10.27 15.23 11.04
N ALA A 78 -10.70 14.05 11.50
CA ALA A 78 -11.83 13.94 12.43
C ALA A 78 -11.49 14.49 13.83
N ALA A 79 -10.23 14.37 14.26
CA ALA A 79 -9.75 14.95 15.51
C ALA A 79 -9.74 16.49 15.49
N ALA A 80 -9.69 17.10 14.30
CA ALA A 80 -9.74 18.56 14.12
C ALA A 80 -11.17 19.13 13.93
N GLY A 81 -12.19 18.29 14.03
CA GLY A 81 -13.61 18.70 13.95
C GLY A 81 -14.11 18.98 12.53
N ASP A 82 -13.33 18.72 11.50
CA ASP A 82 -13.75 18.92 10.11
C ASP A 82 -14.18 17.60 9.45
N VAL A 83 -15.44 17.25 9.66
CA VAL A 83 -16.08 16.03 9.09
C VAL A 83 -16.11 16.00 7.56
N ARG A 84 -15.76 17.09 6.89
CA ARG A 84 -15.80 17.21 5.41
C ARG A 84 -14.46 16.88 4.74
N ARG A 85 -13.37 16.90 5.47
CA ARG A 85 -12.05 16.55 4.95
C ARG A 85 -11.81 15.04 4.99
N ARG A 86 -11.99 14.40 3.86
CA ARG A 86 -11.49 13.05 3.67
C ARG A 86 -9.96 13.06 3.76
N ARG A 87 -9.40 12.06 4.42
CA ARG A 87 -7.95 11.85 4.43
C ARG A 87 -7.41 11.84 2.99
N PRO A 88 -6.26 12.49 2.71
CA PRO A 88 -5.58 12.34 1.43
C PRO A 88 -5.27 10.86 1.13
N PRO A 89 -5.02 10.51 -0.13
CA PRO A 89 -4.64 9.15 -0.48
C PRO A 89 -3.39 8.71 0.28
N ILE A 90 -3.26 7.42 0.54
CA ILE A 90 -2.04 6.84 1.07
C ILE A 90 -1.01 6.82 -0.05
N ARG A 91 0.10 7.51 0.17
CA ARG A 91 1.18 7.61 -0.78
C ARG A 91 2.30 6.67 -0.41
N ILE A 92 2.61 5.75 -1.33
CA ILE A 92 3.75 4.84 -1.21
C ILE A 92 4.72 5.14 -2.34
N VAL A 93 5.99 5.40 -2.03
CA VAL A 93 7.03 5.69 -3.01
C VAL A 93 8.01 4.53 -3.04
N PHE A 94 8.06 3.80 -4.15
CA PHE A 94 8.95 2.67 -4.36
C PHE A 94 10.20 3.13 -5.11
N GLN A 95 11.37 2.70 -4.63
CA GLN A 95 12.67 2.96 -5.25
C GLN A 95 13.26 1.65 -5.77
N PHE A 96 13.78 1.69 -6.99
CA PHE A 96 14.35 0.54 -7.66
C PHE A 96 15.87 0.65 -7.77
N ASP A 97 16.53 -0.49 -7.87
CA ASP A 97 17.99 -0.61 -8.05
C ASP A 97 18.48 0.12 -9.31
N ARG A 98 17.66 0.13 -10.36
CA ARG A 98 17.93 0.73 -11.66
C ARG A 98 16.66 1.18 -12.36
N VAL A 99 16.81 1.86 -13.48
CA VAL A 99 15.69 2.20 -14.36
C VAL A 99 15.09 0.92 -14.94
N ARG A 100 13.77 0.78 -14.89
CA ARG A 100 13.02 -0.39 -15.35
C ARG A 100 11.87 0.03 -16.25
N ASN A 101 11.42 -0.89 -17.10
CA ASN A 101 10.21 -0.74 -17.90
C ASN A 101 9.08 -1.54 -17.27
N PHE A 102 8.11 -0.86 -16.69
CA PHE A 102 7.02 -1.48 -15.93
C PHE A 102 5.86 -1.87 -16.83
N SER A 103 5.34 -3.08 -16.62
CA SER A 103 4.15 -3.61 -17.30
C SER A 103 2.95 -3.80 -16.39
N ALA A 104 3.15 -4.03 -15.09
CA ALA A 104 2.08 -4.14 -14.11
C ALA A 104 2.57 -3.89 -12.68
N VAL A 105 1.63 -3.59 -11.78
CA VAL A 105 1.81 -3.67 -10.33
C VAL A 105 0.62 -4.38 -9.71
N TRP A 106 0.88 -5.20 -8.69
CA TRP A 106 -0.10 -5.98 -7.95
C TRP A 106 -0.14 -5.51 -6.51
N PHE A 107 -1.34 -5.23 -6.01
CA PHE A 107 -1.58 -4.94 -4.59
C PHE A 107 -2.47 -6.02 -4.00
N HIS A 108 -1.97 -6.75 -3.01
CA HIS A 108 -2.81 -7.63 -2.22
C HIS A 108 -3.55 -6.80 -1.16
N SER A 109 -4.82 -6.49 -1.43
CA SER A 109 -5.65 -5.60 -0.62
C SER A 109 -6.80 -6.35 0.04
N ASN A 110 -7.07 -6.04 1.28
CA ASN A 110 -8.20 -6.60 2.02
C ASN A 110 -9.53 -6.00 1.54
N ASN A 111 -10.59 -6.80 1.55
CA ASN A 111 -11.94 -6.39 1.14
C ASN A 111 -13.02 -6.90 2.11
N LEU A 112 -12.73 -6.98 3.38
CA LEU A 112 -13.67 -7.40 4.43
C LEU A 112 -14.65 -6.26 4.75
N PHE A 113 -15.60 -6.00 3.85
CA PHE A 113 -16.46 -4.80 3.92
C PHE A 113 -17.44 -4.82 5.10
N SER A 114 -17.80 -5.97 5.64
CA SER A 114 -18.58 -6.05 6.90
C SER A 114 -17.81 -5.51 8.12
N LYS A 115 -16.49 -5.31 7.97
CA LYS A 115 -15.60 -4.72 8.97
C LYS A 115 -15.06 -3.36 8.54
N ASP A 116 -15.74 -2.68 7.63
CA ASP A 116 -15.36 -1.36 7.09
C ASP A 116 -14.01 -1.31 6.38
N ILE A 117 -13.60 -2.43 5.78
CA ILE A 117 -12.37 -2.55 5.00
C ILE A 117 -12.73 -2.76 3.53
N ARG A 118 -12.18 -1.95 2.63
CA ARG A 118 -12.29 -2.15 1.19
C ARG A 118 -10.95 -1.93 0.51
N ALA A 119 -10.77 -2.56 -0.64
CA ALA A 119 -9.72 -2.18 -1.55
C ALA A 119 -9.86 -0.69 -1.93
N PHE A 120 -8.75 -0.06 -2.31
CA PHE A 120 -8.77 1.33 -2.76
C PHE A 120 -9.76 1.50 -3.94
N ARG A 121 -10.50 2.62 -3.95
CA ARG A 121 -11.40 2.94 -5.08
C ARG A 121 -10.65 3.33 -6.35
N LYS A 122 -9.47 3.92 -6.17
CA LYS A 122 -8.62 4.42 -7.26
C LYS A 122 -7.15 4.38 -6.82
N ALA A 123 -6.28 4.05 -7.76
CA ALA A 123 -4.84 4.22 -7.62
C ALA A 123 -4.32 5.14 -8.73
N VAL A 124 -3.41 6.03 -8.40
CA VAL A 124 -2.71 6.89 -9.36
C VAL A 124 -1.23 6.64 -9.24
N LEU A 125 -0.60 6.20 -10.34
CA LEU A 125 0.82 5.86 -10.38
C LEU A 125 1.60 6.93 -11.13
N TYR A 126 2.66 7.42 -10.52
CA TYR A 126 3.58 8.40 -11.08
C TYR A 126 4.97 7.77 -11.23
N PHE A 127 5.64 8.08 -12.33
CA PHE A 127 6.95 7.50 -12.67
C PHE A 127 8.01 8.58 -12.78
N SER A 128 9.22 8.30 -12.25
CA SER A 128 10.41 9.14 -12.39
C SER A 128 11.63 8.27 -12.69
N VAL A 129 12.49 8.74 -13.58
CA VAL A 129 13.79 8.08 -13.86
C VAL A 129 14.87 8.46 -12.85
N GLY A 130 14.63 9.50 -12.06
CA GLY A 130 15.51 10.00 -11.01
C GLY A 130 15.15 9.51 -9.60
N PRO A 131 15.80 10.07 -8.57
CA PRO A 131 15.49 9.80 -7.18
C PRO A 131 14.09 10.33 -6.79
N PRO A 132 13.55 9.98 -5.59
CA PRO A 132 12.23 10.43 -5.14
C PRO A 132 12.05 11.96 -5.10
N THR A 133 13.15 12.71 -5.03
CA THR A 133 13.16 14.19 -5.08
C THR A 133 13.10 14.76 -6.49
N ALA A 134 13.31 13.94 -7.51
CA ALA A 134 13.16 14.36 -8.90
C ALA A 134 11.69 14.48 -9.29
N GLY A 135 11.41 15.27 -10.30
CA GLY A 135 10.06 15.42 -10.84
C GLY A 135 9.53 14.14 -11.49
N TYR A 136 8.22 13.94 -11.40
CA TYR A 136 7.52 12.82 -12.04
C TYR A 136 7.09 13.19 -13.47
N GLN A 137 6.94 12.16 -14.32
CA GLN A 137 6.41 12.30 -15.67
C GLN A 137 4.99 12.91 -15.63
N SER A 138 4.64 13.71 -16.62
CA SER A 138 3.41 14.51 -16.65
C SER A 138 2.11 13.71 -16.82
N ARG A 139 2.19 12.43 -17.18
CA ARG A 139 1.02 11.57 -17.41
C ARG A 139 1.04 10.38 -16.46
N PRO A 140 0.32 10.46 -15.33
CA PRO A 140 0.18 9.33 -14.42
C PRO A 140 -0.67 8.22 -15.05
N VAL A 141 -0.52 7.00 -14.54
CA VAL A 141 -1.44 5.91 -14.80
C VAL A 141 -2.54 5.95 -13.75
N VAL A 142 -3.78 6.07 -14.17
CA VAL A 142 -4.97 6.10 -13.30
C VAL A 142 -5.71 4.77 -13.44
N TYR A 143 -5.97 4.12 -12.31
CA TYR A 143 -6.72 2.87 -12.25
C TYR A 143 -7.89 3.01 -11.28
N GLU A 144 -9.11 2.77 -11.77
CA GLU A 144 -10.32 2.74 -10.95
C GLU A 144 -10.71 1.30 -10.67
N TYR A 145 -10.82 0.94 -9.39
CA TYR A 145 -11.20 -0.40 -8.96
C TYR A 145 -12.71 -0.54 -8.92
N MET A 146 -13.22 -1.57 -9.59
CA MET A 146 -14.63 -1.91 -9.53
C MET A 146 -14.95 -2.55 -8.17
N ARG A 147 -15.72 -1.84 -7.35
CA ARG A 147 -16.09 -2.28 -6.01
C ARG A 147 -16.83 -3.62 -6.03
N ASP A 148 -16.27 -4.62 -5.36
CA ASP A 148 -16.95 -5.87 -5.07
C ASP A 148 -17.80 -5.70 -3.80
N ARG A 149 -19.09 -5.94 -3.92
CA ARG A 149 -20.07 -5.83 -2.83
C ARG A 149 -20.61 -7.18 -2.38
N VAL A 150 -20.15 -8.26 -2.97
CA VAL A 150 -20.73 -9.60 -2.82
C VAL A 150 -19.81 -10.51 -2.04
N ILE A 151 -18.51 -10.49 -2.31
CA ILE A 151 -17.57 -11.45 -1.76
C ILE A 151 -16.48 -10.74 -0.94
N GLU A 152 -16.36 -11.13 0.32
CA GLU A 152 -15.41 -10.57 1.29
C GLU A 152 -14.04 -11.29 1.27
N PHE A 153 -13.44 -11.46 0.11
CA PHE A 153 -12.08 -11.98 0.01
C PHE A 153 -11.07 -10.86 -0.17
N ALA A 154 -9.87 -11.06 0.35
CA ALA A 154 -8.71 -10.28 -0.08
C ALA A 154 -8.53 -10.41 -1.59
N ARG A 155 -8.09 -9.32 -2.23
CA ARG A 155 -7.96 -9.23 -3.69
C ARG A 155 -6.53 -8.94 -4.08
N ASN A 156 -6.06 -9.64 -5.10
CA ASN A 156 -4.91 -9.20 -5.86
C ASN A 156 -5.38 -8.20 -6.93
N VAL A 157 -5.27 -6.92 -6.62
CA VAL A 157 -5.63 -5.85 -7.55
C VAL A 157 -4.47 -5.65 -8.51
N ILE A 158 -4.68 -6.01 -9.77
CA ILE A 158 -3.66 -5.93 -10.82
C ILE A 158 -3.89 -4.63 -11.60
N ILE A 159 -2.90 -3.76 -11.60
CA ILE A 159 -2.92 -2.51 -12.35
C ILE A 159 -2.00 -2.67 -13.55
N PRO A 160 -2.54 -2.76 -14.78
CA PRO A 160 -1.72 -2.79 -15.97
C PRO A 160 -1.04 -1.44 -16.18
N ILE A 161 0.24 -1.48 -16.51
CA ILE A 161 1.05 -0.29 -16.77
C ILE A 161 1.47 -0.32 -18.24
N PRO A 162 1.12 0.71 -19.03
CA PRO A 162 1.42 0.72 -20.47
C PRO A 162 2.90 1.08 -20.71
N HIS A 163 3.81 0.18 -20.31
CA HIS A 163 5.26 0.30 -20.53
C HIS A 163 5.84 1.65 -20.09
N ARG A 164 5.73 1.95 -18.80
CA ARG A 164 6.31 3.14 -18.20
C ARG A 164 7.73 2.87 -17.71
N ILE A 165 8.62 3.78 -18.03
CA ILE A 165 10.04 3.72 -17.63
C ILE A 165 10.23 4.54 -16.36
N GLY A 166 10.89 3.96 -15.36
CA GLY A 166 11.19 4.66 -14.13
C GLY A 166 12.20 3.93 -13.24
N ARG A 167 12.76 4.67 -12.31
CA ARG A 167 13.55 4.18 -11.18
C ARG A 167 12.82 4.43 -9.85
N THR A 168 11.85 5.34 -9.87
CA THR A 168 10.96 5.64 -8.76
C THR A 168 9.52 5.57 -9.23
N VAL A 169 8.68 4.86 -8.48
CA VAL A 169 7.23 4.78 -8.70
C VAL A 169 6.53 5.26 -7.45
N ARG A 170 5.68 6.28 -7.59
CA ARG A 170 4.78 6.76 -6.55
C ARG A 170 3.38 6.24 -6.79
N ALA A 171 2.82 5.56 -5.83
CA ALA A 171 1.43 5.10 -5.85
C ALA A 171 0.61 5.90 -4.83
N ASP A 172 -0.42 6.59 -5.29
CA ASP A 172 -1.42 7.25 -4.45
C ASP A 172 -2.68 6.38 -4.42
N LEU A 173 -3.00 5.79 -3.26
CA LEU A 173 -4.12 4.88 -3.04
C LEU A 173 -5.26 5.61 -2.31
N TYR A 174 -6.42 5.70 -2.96
CA TYR A 174 -7.58 6.44 -2.47
C TYR A 174 -8.53 5.54 -1.69
N PHE A 175 -8.94 5.96 -0.51
CA PHE A 175 -9.89 5.23 0.34
C PHE A 175 -11.24 5.03 -0.32
N ASP A 176 -11.85 3.87 -0.09
CA ASP A 176 -13.23 3.53 -0.44
C ASP A 176 -14.09 3.14 0.76
N ALA A 177 -13.47 2.99 1.93
CA ALA A 177 -14.10 2.69 3.21
C ALA A 177 -13.34 3.36 4.34
N LYS A 178 -13.68 3.03 5.58
CA LYS A 178 -13.00 3.52 6.78
C LYS A 178 -11.55 3.03 6.86
N TRP A 179 -11.27 1.84 6.36
CA TRP A 179 -9.96 1.21 6.39
C TRP A 179 -9.47 0.81 5.01
N LEU A 180 -8.19 1.04 4.76
CA LEU A 180 -7.41 0.48 3.66
C LEU A 180 -6.30 -0.39 4.24
N MET A 181 -6.21 -1.65 3.79
CA MET A 181 -5.21 -2.60 4.29
C MET A 181 -4.53 -3.30 3.12
N ILE A 182 -3.20 -3.26 3.12
CA ILE A 182 -2.34 -3.89 2.10
C ILE A 182 -1.39 -4.86 2.82
N SER A 183 -1.19 -6.05 2.28
CA SER A 183 -0.22 -7.01 2.82
C SER A 183 0.98 -7.25 1.90
N GLU A 184 0.79 -7.15 0.58
CA GLU A 184 1.88 -7.40 -0.36
C GLU A 184 1.75 -6.51 -1.60
N VAL A 185 2.88 -6.10 -2.15
CA VAL A 185 2.99 -5.36 -3.40
C VAL A 185 4.03 -6.04 -4.29
N ARG A 186 3.70 -6.25 -5.56
CA ARG A 186 4.59 -6.87 -6.55
C ARG A 186 4.61 -6.05 -7.82
N PHE A 187 5.78 -5.94 -8.45
CA PHE A 187 5.95 -5.26 -9.72
C PHE A 187 6.37 -6.25 -10.81
N GLU A 188 5.79 -6.08 -11.99
CA GLU A 188 6.29 -6.69 -13.22
C GLU A 188 7.06 -5.66 -14.02
N SER A 189 8.33 -5.94 -14.30
CA SER A 189 9.19 -5.04 -15.06
C SER A 189 10.24 -5.80 -15.87
N GLY A 190 10.52 -5.26 -17.06
CA GLY A 190 11.68 -5.64 -17.87
C GLY A 190 12.86 -4.68 -17.62
N THR A 191 14.02 -5.07 -18.10
CA THR A 191 15.24 -4.26 -18.13
C THR A 191 15.43 -3.62 -19.50
#